data_d2cf972f4e81935fc770f27e81775d66
#
_entry.id   d2cf972f4e81935fc770f27e81775d66
#
_cell.length_a   1.000
_cell.length_b   1.000
_cell.length_c   1.000
_cell.angle_alpha   90.00
_cell.angle_beta   90.00
_cell.angle_gamma   90.00
#
_symmetry.space_group_name_H-M   'P 1'
#
loop_
_entity.id
_entity.type
_entity.pdbx_description
1 polymer ?
#
loop_
_entity_poly.entity_id
_entity_poly.type
_entity_poly.pdbx_seq_one_letter_code
_entity_poly.pdbx_strand_id
1 'polypeptide(L)'
;MTKKSTVQFEAGISLPTFLDRFGTEAQCREVVFQQRWPHGFQRTSCGSRSHCRPDTRDLLPCNRCKHQVSPTAGTLFAQTKLPLKTWFLAIYLLSQHKNGIWAMTLSRRLGVSCNTAWLLKHKLMQAMVEGEHDRMLHGVVQMDDAYHAIKGKYLQRYLSEFCYRFNRRFDLAGLVTQLILTATRTQPLPYRLAALDA
;
A
#
# COMPACT_ATOMS: atom_id res chain seq x y z
N MET A 1 10.24 33.93 -9.44
CA MET A 1 9.47 32.79 -8.93
C MET A 1 8.64 32.21 -10.09
N THR A 2 9.06 31.09 -10.66
CA THR A 2 8.33 30.40 -11.73
C THR A 2 7.04 29.82 -11.17
N LYS A 3 5.89 30.18 -11.74
CA LYS A 3 4.59 29.58 -11.37
C LYS A 3 4.68 28.05 -11.51
N LYS A 4 4.51 27.28 -10.43
CA LYS A 4 4.41 25.82 -10.51
C LYS A 4 3.22 25.47 -11.42
N SER A 5 3.44 24.58 -12.40
CA SER A 5 2.36 24.06 -13.24
C SER A 5 1.34 23.31 -12.37
N THR A 6 0.05 23.58 -12.56
CA THR A 6 -1.04 22.93 -11.82
C THR A 6 -1.20 21.44 -12.14
N VAL A 7 -0.53 20.95 -13.20
CA VAL A 7 -0.63 19.57 -13.69
C VAL A 7 0.69 18.80 -13.49
N GLN A 8 1.79 19.50 -13.21
CA GLN A 8 3.10 18.85 -13.09
C GLN A 8 3.24 18.16 -11.75
N PHE A 9 3.68 16.89 -11.79
CA PHE A 9 4.02 16.12 -10.60
C PHE A 9 5.37 16.58 -10.06
N GLU A 10 5.50 16.69 -8.72
CA GLU A 10 6.80 16.92 -8.09
C GLU A 10 7.69 15.68 -8.20
N ALA A 11 8.99 15.89 -7.98
CA ALA A 11 9.93 14.80 -7.89
C ALA A 11 9.58 13.92 -6.68
N GLY A 12 9.44 12.61 -6.91
CA GLY A 12 9.25 11.64 -5.83
C GLY A 12 10.56 11.30 -5.12
N ILE A 13 10.56 10.26 -4.32
CA ILE A 13 11.78 9.73 -3.70
C ILE A 13 12.57 8.89 -4.71
N SER A 14 13.90 8.99 -4.67
CA SER A 14 14.76 8.14 -5.49
C SER A 14 14.75 6.69 -5.02
N LEU A 15 15.06 5.75 -5.91
CA LEU A 15 15.18 4.34 -5.52
C LEU A 15 16.23 4.09 -4.43
N PRO A 16 17.44 4.70 -4.48
CA PRO A 16 18.38 4.59 -3.37
C PRO A 16 17.81 5.05 -2.04
N THR A 17 17.20 6.24 -1.99
CA THR A 17 16.56 6.76 -0.77
C THR A 17 15.43 5.84 -0.26
N PHE A 18 14.67 5.24 -1.17
CA PHE A 18 13.67 4.24 -0.79
C PHE A 18 14.31 3.00 -0.18
N LEU A 19 15.37 2.46 -0.79
CA LEU A 19 16.07 1.28 -0.29
C LEU A 19 16.77 1.51 1.04
N ASP A 20 17.32 2.70 1.28
CA ASP A 20 17.88 3.08 2.59
C ASP A 20 16.83 2.99 3.70
N ARG A 21 15.58 3.36 3.42
CA ARG A 21 14.48 3.38 4.40
C ARG A 21 13.72 2.06 4.51
N PHE A 22 13.57 1.31 3.41
CA PHE A 22 12.69 0.15 3.28
C PHE A 22 13.34 -1.05 2.57
N GLY A 23 14.67 -1.07 2.46
CA GLY A 23 15.40 -2.10 1.71
C GLY A 23 15.45 -3.46 2.40
N THR A 24 15.26 -3.50 3.72
CA THR A 24 15.29 -4.75 4.49
C THR A 24 13.90 -5.13 5.03
N GLU A 25 13.68 -6.42 5.21
CA GLU A 25 12.43 -6.93 5.78
C GLU A 25 12.22 -6.41 7.21
N ALA A 26 13.31 -6.26 8.00
CA ALA A 26 13.25 -5.72 9.35
C ALA A 26 12.78 -4.27 9.39
N GLN A 27 13.29 -3.41 8.49
CA GLN A 27 12.83 -2.02 8.35
C GLN A 27 11.34 -1.96 7.99
N CYS A 28 10.89 -2.78 7.03
CA CYS A 28 9.48 -2.83 6.64
C CYS A 28 8.58 -3.26 7.81
N ARG A 29 8.99 -4.26 8.60
CA ARG A 29 8.25 -4.72 9.78
C ARG A 29 8.14 -3.65 10.85
N GLU A 30 9.25 -2.97 11.12
CA GLU A 30 9.27 -1.87 12.09
C GLU A 30 8.29 -0.76 11.69
N VAL A 31 8.26 -0.39 10.41
CA VAL A 31 7.32 0.62 9.91
C VAL A 31 5.87 0.15 10.05
N VAL A 32 5.54 -1.11 9.72
CA VAL A 32 4.19 -1.65 9.91
C VAL A 32 3.81 -1.66 11.39
N PHE A 33 4.75 -2.03 12.27
CA PHE A 33 4.53 -2.00 13.71
C PHE A 33 4.22 -0.60 14.21
N GLN A 34 5.03 0.40 13.86
CA GLN A 34 4.85 1.80 14.26
C GLN A 34 3.55 2.40 13.73
N GLN A 35 3.18 2.09 12.48
CA GLN A 35 1.93 2.56 11.88
C GLN A 35 0.70 1.94 12.56
N ARG A 36 0.80 0.69 13.01
CA ARG A 36 -0.27 0.01 13.71
C ARG A 36 -0.43 0.47 15.16
N TRP A 37 0.67 0.75 15.83
CA TRP A 37 0.72 1.15 17.22
C TRP A 37 1.55 2.43 17.41
N PRO A 38 1.05 3.59 16.94
CA PRO A 38 1.81 4.85 17.00
C PRO A 38 2.12 5.30 18.43
N HIS A 39 1.33 4.85 19.42
CA HIS A 39 1.52 5.13 20.85
C HIS A 39 2.12 3.93 21.62
N GLY A 40 2.81 3.04 20.91
CA GLY A 40 3.32 1.77 21.45
C GLY A 40 2.26 0.66 21.44
N PHE A 41 2.76 -0.57 21.58
CA PHE A 41 1.92 -1.75 21.55
C PHE A 41 0.79 -1.68 22.57
N GLN A 42 -0.43 -1.92 22.13
CA GLN A 42 -1.59 -2.07 22.98
C GLN A 42 -2.46 -3.22 22.49
N ARG A 43 -2.70 -4.17 23.38
CA ARG A 43 -3.54 -5.32 23.10
C ARG A 43 -5.02 -4.94 23.20
N THR A 44 -5.79 -5.19 22.16
CA THR A 44 -7.23 -4.89 22.12
C THR A 44 -8.06 -5.73 23.08
N SER A 45 -7.64 -7.01 23.34
CA SER A 45 -8.43 -7.94 24.16
C SER A 45 -8.20 -7.81 25.67
N CYS A 46 -7.02 -7.40 26.13
CA CYS A 46 -6.69 -7.30 27.58
C CYS A 46 -6.11 -5.95 27.99
N GLY A 47 -5.97 -5.00 27.09
CA GLY A 47 -5.42 -3.66 27.33
C GLY A 47 -3.93 -3.61 27.68
N SER A 48 -3.23 -4.76 27.72
CA SER A 48 -1.82 -4.82 28.10
C SER A 48 -0.95 -4.09 27.07
N ARG A 49 0.03 -3.34 27.55
CA ARG A 49 1.06 -2.65 26.73
C ARG A 49 2.38 -3.43 26.69
N SER A 50 2.47 -4.56 27.39
CA SER A 50 3.70 -5.36 27.48
C SER A 50 3.62 -6.58 26.56
N HIS A 51 4.67 -6.75 25.73
CA HIS A 51 4.86 -7.90 24.86
C HIS A 51 6.30 -8.37 24.93
N CYS A 52 6.55 -9.64 24.65
CA CYS A 52 7.89 -10.16 24.41
C CYS A 52 8.36 -9.79 23.00
N ARG A 53 9.69 -9.77 22.79
CA ARG A 53 10.25 -9.63 21.44
C ARG A 53 9.69 -10.74 20.55
N PRO A 54 9.42 -10.43 19.26
CA PRO A 54 8.89 -11.43 18.36
C PRO A 54 9.89 -12.59 18.21
N ASP A 55 9.35 -13.78 18.25
CA ASP A 55 10.04 -15.00 17.87
C ASP A 55 10.27 -15.02 16.35
N THR A 56 10.96 -16.04 15.84
CA THR A 56 11.21 -16.29 14.40
C THR A 56 9.96 -16.20 13.52
N ARG A 57 8.77 -16.30 14.11
CA ARG A 57 7.46 -16.24 13.43
C ARG A 57 6.84 -14.84 13.36
N ASP A 58 7.52 -13.77 13.78
CA ASP A 58 6.98 -12.40 13.84
C ASP A 58 5.68 -12.24 14.64
N LEU A 59 5.48 -13.09 15.62
CA LEU A 59 4.35 -13.02 16.52
C LEU A 59 4.74 -12.30 17.80
N LEU A 60 3.88 -11.40 18.25
CA LEU A 60 4.04 -10.65 19.49
C LEU A 60 3.20 -11.31 20.59
N PRO A 61 3.80 -12.17 21.46
CA PRO A 61 3.08 -12.72 22.58
C PRO A 61 2.84 -11.65 23.66
N CYS A 62 1.60 -11.51 24.09
CA CYS A 62 1.24 -10.63 25.18
C CYS A 62 1.72 -11.24 26.52
N ASN A 63 2.44 -10.45 27.35
CA ASN A 63 2.95 -10.94 28.62
C ASN A 63 1.82 -11.29 29.61
N ARG A 64 0.66 -10.64 29.51
CA ARG A 64 -0.48 -10.85 30.42
C ARG A 64 -1.36 -12.02 30.01
N CYS A 65 -1.84 -12.06 28.78
CA CYS A 65 -2.81 -13.08 28.33
C CYS A 65 -2.20 -14.18 27.47
N LYS A 66 -0.89 -14.13 27.20
CA LYS A 66 -0.13 -15.09 26.38
C LYS A 66 -0.61 -15.21 24.93
N HIS A 67 -1.65 -14.49 24.55
CA HIS A 67 -2.18 -14.51 23.20
C HIS A 67 -1.22 -13.81 22.23
N GLN A 68 -0.99 -14.43 21.08
CA GLN A 68 -0.07 -13.94 20.04
C GLN A 68 -0.79 -13.04 19.03
N VAL A 69 -0.13 -11.99 18.62
CA VAL A 69 -0.60 -11.08 17.57
C VAL A 69 0.49 -10.88 16.53
N SER A 70 0.12 -10.98 15.25
CA SER A 70 1.00 -10.53 14.17
C SER A 70 0.80 -9.04 13.88
N PRO A 71 1.85 -8.26 13.63
CA PRO A 71 1.73 -6.87 13.18
C PRO A 71 0.90 -6.71 11.89
N THR A 72 0.89 -7.71 11.04
CA THR A 72 0.15 -7.71 9.76
C THR A 72 -1.29 -8.22 9.89
N ALA A 73 -1.68 -8.83 11.01
CA ALA A 73 -3.03 -9.38 11.18
C ALA A 73 -4.10 -8.29 11.11
N GLY A 74 -5.15 -8.52 10.31
CA GLY A 74 -6.23 -7.54 10.10
C GLY A 74 -5.87 -6.36 9.18
N THR A 75 -4.71 -6.37 8.55
CA THR A 75 -4.27 -5.38 7.56
C THR A 75 -4.33 -5.97 6.15
N LEU A 76 -4.09 -5.15 5.14
CA LEU A 76 -3.97 -5.61 3.75
C LEU A 76 -2.83 -6.64 3.55
N PHE A 77 -1.83 -6.61 4.43
CA PHE A 77 -0.69 -7.55 4.43
C PHE A 77 -1.00 -8.89 5.12
N ALA A 78 -2.22 -9.07 5.66
CA ALA A 78 -2.58 -10.29 6.35
C ALA A 78 -2.53 -11.51 5.41
N GLN A 79 -2.12 -12.67 5.95
CA GLN A 79 -2.08 -13.96 5.25
C GLN A 79 -1.27 -13.94 3.95
N THR A 80 -0.35 -12.99 3.78
CA THR A 80 0.52 -12.94 2.62
C THR A 80 1.68 -13.93 2.75
N LYS A 81 2.03 -14.60 1.63
CA LYS A 81 3.27 -15.36 1.51
C LYS A 81 4.43 -14.50 1.00
N LEU A 82 4.14 -13.27 0.54
CA LEU A 82 5.15 -12.35 0.06
C LEU A 82 5.83 -11.62 1.23
N PRO A 83 7.16 -11.42 1.17
CA PRO A 83 7.87 -10.56 2.10
C PRO A 83 7.32 -9.14 2.08
N LEU A 84 7.33 -8.44 3.21
CA LEU A 84 6.88 -7.05 3.29
C LEU A 84 7.71 -6.12 2.39
N LYS A 85 9.01 -6.38 2.23
CA LYS A 85 9.85 -5.63 1.28
C LYS A 85 9.31 -5.66 -0.14
N THR A 86 8.71 -6.77 -0.58
CA THR A 86 8.09 -6.88 -1.91
C THR A 86 6.82 -6.02 -2.00
N TRP A 87 6.02 -5.98 -0.94
CA TRP A 87 4.87 -5.09 -0.84
C TRP A 87 5.27 -3.62 -0.88
N PHE A 88 6.30 -3.24 -0.12
CA PHE A 88 6.80 -1.87 -0.06
C PHE A 88 7.38 -1.43 -1.41
N LEU A 89 8.12 -2.32 -2.08
CA LEU A 89 8.62 -2.05 -3.42
C LEU A 89 7.45 -1.88 -4.43
N ALA A 90 6.39 -2.68 -4.32
CA ALA A 90 5.20 -2.50 -5.14
C ALA A 90 4.51 -1.15 -4.86
N ILE A 91 4.39 -0.76 -3.59
CA ILE A 91 3.88 0.56 -3.18
C ILE A 91 4.72 1.67 -3.80
N TYR A 92 6.04 1.57 -3.70
CA TYR A 92 6.95 2.53 -4.33
C TYR A 92 6.74 2.63 -5.84
N LEU A 93 6.74 1.50 -6.54
CA LEU A 93 6.57 1.46 -7.98
C LEU A 93 5.21 2.02 -8.44
N LEU A 94 4.13 1.71 -7.72
CA LEU A 94 2.79 2.23 -8.03
C LEU A 94 2.68 3.73 -7.74
N SER A 95 3.30 4.21 -6.67
CA SER A 95 3.19 5.60 -6.24
C SER A 95 4.03 6.55 -7.07
N GLN A 96 5.21 6.12 -7.54
CA GLN A 96 6.17 7.00 -8.22
C GLN A 96 6.00 7.07 -9.75
N HIS A 97 5.20 6.17 -10.35
CA HIS A 97 4.96 6.19 -11.80
C HIS A 97 3.79 7.10 -12.17
N LYS A 98 4.03 8.08 -13.04
CA LYS A 98 3.01 9.05 -13.51
C LYS A 98 1.80 8.35 -14.18
N ASN A 99 2.06 7.37 -15.04
CA ASN A 99 1.04 6.70 -15.86
C ASN A 99 0.57 5.36 -15.28
N GLY A 100 0.86 5.09 -13.99
CA GLY A 100 0.61 3.76 -13.43
C GLY A 100 1.63 2.71 -13.91
N ILE A 101 1.45 1.48 -13.49
CA ILE A 101 2.31 0.36 -13.88
C ILE A 101 1.45 -0.86 -14.22
N TRP A 102 1.71 -1.50 -15.35
CA TRP A 102 1.02 -2.72 -15.74
C TRP A 102 1.44 -3.92 -14.88
N ALA A 103 0.52 -4.86 -14.63
CA ALA A 103 0.81 -6.05 -13.83
C ALA A 103 2.00 -6.87 -14.36
N MET A 104 2.15 -6.97 -15.68
CA MET A 104 3.29 -7.64 -16.31
C MET A 104 4.61 -6.93 -16.04
N THR A 105 4.64 -5.60 -16.10
CA THR A 105 5.84 -4.81 -15.77
C THR A 105 6.16 -4.91 -14.29
N LEU A 106 5.13 -4.87 -13.43
CA LEU A 106 5.26 -5.03 -11.99
C LEU A 106 5.81 -6.41 -11.64
N SER A 107 5.32 -7.49 -12.29
CA SER A 107 5.80 -8.86 -12.06
C SER A 107 7.29 -9.01 -12.35
N ARG A 108 7.75 -8.44 -13.47
CA ARG A 108 9.18 -8.45 -13.85
C ARG A 108 10.06 -7.69 -12.85
N ARG A 109 9.59 -6.54 -12.36
CA ARG A 109 10.35 -5.72 -11.39
C ARG A 109 10.38 -6.31 -9.98
N LEU A 110 9.32 -7.03 -9.59
CA LEU A 110 9.21 -7.68 -8.28
C LEU A 110 9.76 -9.10 -8.25
N GLY A 111 9.99 -9.72 -9.43
CA GLY A 111 10.40 -11.13 -9.51
C GLY A 111 9.30 -12.11 -9.08
N VAL A 112 8.03 -11.76 -9.29
CA VAL A 112 6.87 -12.59 -8.93
C VAL A 112 6.05 -12.97 -10.15
N SER A 113 5.16 -13.96 -10.04
CA SER A 113 4.26 -14.31 -11.14
C SER A 113 3.34 -13.15 -11.53
N CYS A 114 2.88 -13.12 -12.78
CA CYS A 114 1.96 -12.09 -13.27
C CYS A 114 0.66 -12.05 -12.45
N ASN A 115 0.11 -13.22 -12.09
CA ASN A 115 -1.09 -13.32 -11.25
C ASN A 115 -0.85 -12.74 -9.85
N THR A 116 0.32 -12.98 -9.26
CA THR A 116 0.69 -12.42 -7.96
C THR A 116 0.82 -10.90 -8.04
N ALA A 117 1.49 -10.38 -9.07
CA ALA A 117 1.64 -8.94 -9.29
C ALA A 117 0.28 -8.26 -9.55
N TRP A 118 -0.59 -8.92 -10.32
CA TRP A 118 -1.95 -8.46 -10.57
C TRP A 118 -2.75 -8.35 -9.27
N LEU A 119 -2.76 -9.43 -8.47
CA LEU A 119 -3.47 -9.45 -7.18
C LEU A 119 -2.93 -8.38 -6.22
N LEU A 120 -1.60 -8.26 -6.14
CA LEU A 120 -0.93 -7.25 -5.33
C LEU A 120 -1.34 -5.83 -5.74
N LYS A 121 -1.31 -5.55 -7.05
CA LYS A 121 -1.75 -4.26 -7.60
C LYS A 121 -3.20 -3.97 -7.21
N HIS A 122 -4.12 -4.90 -7.44
CA HIS A 122 -5.55 -4.72 -7.14
C HIS A 122 -5.83 -4.52 -5.65
N LYS A 123 -5.08 -5.19 -4.78
CA LYS A 123 -5.15 -4.96 -3.32
C LYS A 123 -4.70 -3.55 -2.95
N LEU A 124 -3.59 -3.07 -3.52
CA LEU A 124 -3.10 -1.71 -3.27
C LEU A 124 -4.04 -0.64 -3.85
N MET A 125 -4.62 -0.87 -5.01
CA MET A 125 -5.63 0.02 -5.58
C MET A 125 -6.89 0.08 -4.70
N GLN A 126 -7.29 -1.01 -4.05
CA GLN A 126 -8.39 -1.00 -3.08
C GLN A 126 -8.05 -0.13 -1.86
N ALA A 127 -6.82 -0.21 -1.35
CA ALA A 127 -6.38 0.69 -0.28
C ALA A 127 -6.41 2.16 -0.73
N MET A 128 -6.08 2.43 -2.00
CA MET A 128 -6.20 3.80 -2.55
C MET A 128 -7.66 4.26 -2.62
N VAL A 129 -8.60 3.38 -3.00
CA VAL A 129 -10.06 3.68 -2.96
C VAL A 129 -10.47 4.08 -1.55
N GLU A 130 -10.10 3.29 -0.55
CA GLU A 130 -10.44 3.56 0.85
C GLU A 130 -9.79 4.84 1.38
N GLY A 131 -8.57 5.14 0.91
CA GLY A 131 -7.85 6.37 1.28
C GLY A 131 -8.36 7.65 0.61
N GLU A 132 -9.22 7.53 -0.42
CA GLU A 132 -9.81 8.67 -1.15
C GLU A 132 -11.28 8.92 -0.84
N HIS A 133 -11.86 8.22 0.13
CA HIS A 133 -13.30 8.29 0.42
C HIS A 133 -13.84 9.71 0.59
N ASP A 134 -12.99 10.64 1.07
CA ASP A 134 -13.36 12.03 1.32
C ASP A 134 -12.85 13.01 0.24
N ARG A 135 -12.21 12.53 -0.84
CA ARG A 135 -11.58 13.38 -1.86
C ARG A 135 -12.04 12.99 -3.26
N MET A 136 -13.14 13.58 -3.71
CA MET A 136 -13.61 13.38 -5.08
C MET A 136 -12.94 14.37 -6.05
N LEU A 137 -12.67 13.92 -7.28
CA LEU A 137 -12.32 14.83 -8.37
C LEU A 137 -13.56 15.60 -8.78
N HIS A 138 -13.41 16.92 -8.89
CA HIS A 138 -14.44 17.79 -9.45
C HIS A 138 -14.05 18.26 -10.87
N GLY A 139 -15.03 18.34 -11.78
CA GLY A 139 -14.86 18.79 -13.13
C GLY A 139 -14.80 17.67 -14.17
N VAL A 140 -14.41 18.02 -15.40
CA VAL A 140 -14.27 17.05 -16.50
C VAL A 140 -12.94 16.35 -16.39
N VAL A 141 -12.96 15.03 -16.21
CA VAL A 141 -11.77 14.18 -16.19
C VAL A 141 -11.67 13.49 -17.55
N GLN A 142 -10.67 13.88 -18.35
CA GLN A 142 -10.34 13.17 -19.59
C GLN A 142 -9.44 11.96 -19.26
N MET A 143 -9.85 10.79 -19.73
CA MET A 143 -9.07 9.56 -19.61
C MET A 143 -8.28 9.36 -20.90
N ASP A 144 -6.98 9.20 -20.76
CA ASP A 144 -6.04 8.89 -21.84
C ASP A 144 -6.18 7.42 -22.29
N ASP A 145 -5.68 7.12 -23.51
CA ASP A 145 -5.73 5.79 -24.16
C ASP A 145 -5.20 4.64 -23.31
N ALA A 146 -4.37 4.92 -22.32
CA ALA A 146 -3.87 3.92 -21.36
C ALA A 146 -4.97 3.17 -20.60
N TYR A 147 -6.20 3.67 -20.56
CA TYR A 147 -7.32 3.07 -19.83
C TYR A 147 -8.38 2.40 -20.73
N HIS A 148 -8.26 2.51 -22.04
CA HIS A 148 -9.27 1.97 -22.99
C HIS A 148 -9.42 0.44 -22.95
N ALA A 149 -8.38 -0.31 -22.58
CA ALA A 149 -8.40 -1.77 -22.51
C ALA A 149 -8.89 -2.34 -21.18
N ILE A 150 -9.32 -1.48 -20.23
CA ILE A 150 -9.71 -1.93 -18.90
C ILE A 150 -11.18 -2.37 -18.92
N LYS A 151 -11.43 -3.60 -18.44
CA LYS A 151 -12.80 -4.08 -18.26
C LYS A 151 -13.55 -3.17 -17.30
N GLY A 152 -14.80 -2.80 -17.63
CA GLY A 152 -15.61 -1.85 -16.85
C GLY A 152 -15.67 -2.13 -15.35
N LYS A 153 -15.68 -3.41 -14.94
CA LYS A 153 -15.69 -3.82 -13.53
C LYS A 153 -14.48 -3.33 -12.72
N TYR A 154 -13.34 -3.05 -13.36
CA TYR A 154 -12.14 -2.54 -12.69
C TYR A 154 -11.96 -1.03 -12.81
N LEU A 155 -12.77 -0.37 -13.63
CA LEU A 155 -12.61 1.04 -13.98
C LEU A 155 -12.51 1.93 -12.74
N GLN A 156 -13.38 1.73 -11.76
CA GLN A 156 -13.39 2.52 -10.53
C GLN A 156 -12.06 2.44 -9.78
N ARG A 157 -11.43 1.26 -9.68
CA ARG A 157 -10.13 1.11 -9.01
C ARG A 157 -9.02 1.83 -9.75
N TYR A 158 -9.00 1.77 -11.07
CA TYR A 158 -8.00 2.46 -11.87
C TYR A 158 -8.16 3.98 -11.81
N LEU A 159 -9.41 4.46 -11.82
CA LEU A 159 -9.70 5.87 -11.59
C LEU A 159 -9.23 6.32 -10.20
N SER A 160 -9.50 5.54 -9.17
CA SER A 160 -9.06 5.85 -7.81
C SER A 160 -7.54 5.83 -7.69
N GLU A 161 -6.82 4.92 -8.37
CA GLU A 161 -5.35 4.94 -8.45
C GLU A 161 -4.86 6.26 -9.05
N PHE A 162 -5.47 6.70 -10.14
CA PHE A 162 -5.14 7.99 -10.76
C PHE A 162 -5.45 9.15 -9.82
N CYS A 163 -6.65 9.21 -9.26
CA CYS A 163 -7.08 10.25 -8.31
C CYS A 163 -6.15 10.32 -7.11
N TYR A 164 -5.82 9.19 -6.53
CA TYR A 164 -4.95 9.09 -5.37
C TYR A 164 -3.59 9.74 -5.62
N ARG A 165 -2.98 9.48 -6.78
CA ARG A 165 -1.70 10.07 -7.18
C ARG A 165 -1.84 11.53 -7.59
N PHE A 166 -2.87 11.86 -8.37
CA PHE A 166 -3.11 13.23 -8.84
C PHE A 166 -3.37 14.21 -7.69
N ASN A 167 -4.18 13.81 -6.72
CA ASN A 167 -4.48 14.64 -5.54
C ASN A 167 -3.24 14.90 -4.68
N ARG A 168 -2.23 14.04 -4.77
CA ARG A 168 -0.95 14.14 -4.03
C ARG A 168 0.24 14.44 -4.92
N ARG A 169 0.03 14.96 -6.12
CA ARG A 169 1.08 15.24 -7.11
C ARG A 169 2.15 16.23 -6.63
N PHE A 170 1.83 17.01 -5.62
CA PHE A 170 2.76 17.97 -4.98
C PHE A 170 3.44 17.41 -3.73
N ASP A 171 3.20 16.15 -3.36
CA ASP A 171 3.85 15.42 -2.27
C ASP A 171 4.04 13.95 -2.63
N LEU A 172 4.72 13.68 -3.74
CA LEU A 172 5.00 12.30 -4.16
C LEU A 172 5.96 11.58 -3.20
N ALA A 173 6.81 12.31 -2.52
CA ALA A 173 7.72 11.74 -1.53
C ALA A 173 6.95 11.17 -0.32
N GLY A 174 5.94 11.88 0.16
CA GLY A 174 5.08 11.44 1.26
C GLY A 174 4.11 10.32 0.87
N LEU A 175 3.82 10.18 -0.43
CA LEU A 175 2.80 9.26 -0.93
C LEU A 175 3.10 7.79 -0.61
N VAL A 176 4.37 7.38 -0.61
CA VAL A 176 4.79 6.02 -0.20
C VAL A 176 4.38 5.74 1.23
N THR A 177 4.72 6.64 2.16
CA THR A 177 4.40 6.50 3.60
C THR A 177 2.90 6.53 3.84
N GLN A 178 2.17 7.40 3.14
CA GLN A 178 0.71 7.48 3.23
C GLN A 178 0.05 6.20 2.72
N LEU A 179 0.53 5.62 1.61
CA LEU A 179 -0.05 4.38 1.08
C LEU A 179 0.26 3.18 2.00
N ILE A 180 1.44 3.15 2.62
CA ILE A 180 1.76 2.15 3.65
C ILE A 180 0.78 2.29 4.83
N LEU A 181 0.54 3.50 5.32
CA LEU A 181 -0.40 3.77 6.40
C LEU A 181 -1.82 3.32 6.04
N THR A 182 -2.29 3.66 4.85
CA THR A 182 -3.60 3.24 4.37
C THR A 182 -3.68 1.72 4.29
N ALA A 183 -2.69 1.04 3.72
CA ALA A 183 -2.63 -0.42 3.63
C ALA A 183 -2.59 -1.12 5.00
N THR A 184 -2.03 -0.48 6.04
CA THR A 184 -2.08 -1.01 7.42
C THR A 184 -3.45 -0.86 8.08
N ARG A 185 -4.28 0.07 7.61
CA ARG A 185 -5.65 0.31 8.10
C ARG A 185 -6.72 -0.44 7.31
N THR A 186 -6.43 -0.70 6.02
CA THR A 186 -7.32 -1.46 5.12
C THR A 186 -7.43 -2.91 5.56
N GLN A 187 -8.66 -3.42 5.58
CA GLN A 187 -8.93 -4.81 5.89
C GLN A 187 -8.36 -5.79 4.85
N PRO A 188 -8.11 -7.05 5.22
CA PRO A 188 -7.67 -8.07 4.28
C PRO A 188 -8.64 -8.21 3.11
N LEU A 189 -8.14 -8.11 1.88
CA LEU A 189 -8.94 -8.29 0.67
C LEU A 189 -8.72 -9.71 0.12
N PRO A 190 -9.72 -10.61 0.22
CA PRO A 190 -9.65 -11.94 -0.36
C PRO A 190 -9.65 -11.88 -1.89
N TYR A 191 -9.12 -12.94 -2.54
CA TYR A 191 -8.98 -13.02 -3.99
C TYR A 191 -10.29 -12.73 -4.73
N ARG A 192 -11.41 -13.33 -4.30
CA ARG A 192 -12.73 -13.13 -4.94
C ARG A 192 -13.11 -11.65 -5.03
N LEU A 193 -12.95 -10.92 -3.94
CA LEU A 193 -13.23 -9.47 -3.91
C LEU A 193 -12.20 -8.66 -4.72
N ALA A 194 -10.93 -9.11 -4.78
CA ALA A 194 -9.93 -8.49 -5.63
C ALA A 194 -10.26 -8.70 -7.13
N ALA A 195 -10.72 -9.88 -7.51
CA ALA A 195 -11.12 -10.21 -8.87
C ALA A 195 -12.49 -9.63 -9.25
N LEU A 196 -13.26 -9.11 -8.30
CA LEU A 196 -14.65 -8.66 -8.49
C LEU A 196 -15.51 -9.77 -9.14
N ASP A 197 -15.25 -10.99 -8.73
CA ASP A 197 -16.08 -12.13 -9.09
C ASP A 197 -17.26 -12.16 -8.13
N ALA A 198 -18.47 -12.05 -8.71
CA ALA A 198 -19.72 -12.09 -7.97
C ALA A 198 -20.00 -13.47 -7.40
#